data_1217c65988c443847e25229e2dac826c
#
_entry.id   1217c65988c443847e25229e2dac826c
#
_cell.length_a   1.000
_cell.length_b   1.000
_cell.length_c   1.000
_cell.angle_alpha   90.00
_cell.angle_beta   90.00
_cell.angle_gamma   90.00
#
_symmetry.space_group_name_H-M   'P 1'
#
loop_
_entity.id
_entity.type
_entity.pdbx_description
1 polymer ?
#
loop_
_entity_poly.entity_id
_entity_poly.type
_entity_poly.pdbx_seq_one_letter_code
_entity_poly.pdbx_strand_id
1 'polypeptide(L)'
;ISVSILCASPLTKGLFSGAISESGSSFWPIGKERNGNTAMLTAQAAEQGGLDFQKKLGAKNIRQMRKLAAMDIVKNTPMETFWPVVDGYAITDDQYKLYEQGRYNDVNVIMGTNSDEGSMFCRPMKVADYEAKVRSVYGEWADKVLALYPAKNEQDTWYGQADIFRDGSFGWGTYAWANLQTQTGKGKVYMYYFDQDSENTIFRSPRGGAIHVAEMPFAYGYKFGNGKMTDTDNHMQQIMSRYWINFTKTGNPNQDGLPYWTAYQKGQPTVMVMKNGFHLAPVQNQKQMDFFEAYFKAKRLNP
;
A
#
# COMPACT_ATOMS: atom_id res chain seq x y z
N ILE A 1 -5.09 -0.14 2.31
CA ILE A 1 -5.01 -0.09 3.79
C ILE A 1 -6.31 -0.65 4.40
N SER A 2 -7.49 -0.10 4.12
CA SER A 2 -8.76 -0.53 4.72
C SER A 2 -9.06 -2.01 4.51
N VAL A 3 -8.76 -2.57 3.33
CA VAL A 3 -8.96 -3.99 3.02
C VAL A 3 -8.17 -4.88 3.97
N SER A 4 -6.88 -4.60 4.19
CA SER A 4 -6.05 -5.38 5.11
C SER A 4 -6.53 -5.29 6.55
N ILE A 5 -7.00 -4.11 6.98
CA ILE A 5 -7.60 -3.90 8.30
C ILE A 5 -8.87 -4.76 8.45
N LEU A 6 -9.76 -4.75 7.48
CA LEU A 6 -10.97 -5.56 7.50
C LEU A 6 -10.63 -7.07 7.51
N CYS A 7 -9.60 -7.50 6.78
CA CYS A 7 -9.13 -8.89 6.85
C CYS A 7 -8.62 -9.26 8.25
N ALA A 8 -8.04 -8.33 9.01
CA ALA A 8 -7.52 -8.59 10.36
C ALA A 8 -8.54 -8.37 11.47
N SER A 9 -9.63 -7.66 11.20
CA SER A 9 -10.63 -7.31 12.23
C SER A 9 -11.50 -8.52 12.64
N PRO A 10 -11.71 -8.78 13.94
CA PRO A 10 -12.66 -9.80 14.38
C PRO A 10 -14.12 -9.44 14.07
N LEU A 11 -14.42 -8.15 13.89
CA LEU A 11 -15.79 -7.67 13.61
C LEU A 11 -16.29 -8.06 12.22
N THR A 12 -15.40 -8.42 11.32
CA THR A 12 -15.74 -8.77 9.93
C THR A 12 -15.70 -10.25 9.65
N LYS A 13 -15.55 -11.07 10.70
CA LYS A 13 -15.50 -12.52 10.56
C LYS A 13 -16.77 -13.06 9.89
N GLY A 14 -16.59 -13.75 8.75
CA GLY A 14 -17.68 -14.35 7.99
C GLY A 14 -18.49 -13.39 7.13
N LEU A 15 -18.09 -12.10 7.02
CA LEU A 15 -18.79 -11.10 6.21
C LEU A 15 -18.34 -11.07 4.75
N PHE A 16 -17.21 -11.70 4.42
CA PHE A 16 -16.68 -11.79 3.05
C PHE A 16 -15.96 -13.12 2.84
N SER A 17 -15.90 -13.58 1.59
CA SER A 17 -15.28 -14.86 1.18
C SER A 17 -13.94 -14.68 0.46
N GLY A 18 -13.56 -13.46 0.12
CA GLY A 18 -12.30 -13.11 -0.53
C GLY A 18 -12.06 -11.62 -0.44
N ALA A 19 -10.84 -11.18 -0.72
CA ALA A 19 -10.48 -9.77 -0.68
C ALA A 19 -9.56 -9.40 -1.85
N ILE A 20 -9.70 -8.17 -2.37
CA ILE A 20 -8.79 -7.59 -3.36
C ILE A 20 -8.21 -6.31 -2.76
N SER A 21 -6.88 -6.24 -2.66
CA SER A 21 -6.17 -5.08 -2.11
C SER A 21 -5.23 -4.50 -3.16
N GLU A 22 -5.58 -3.32 -3.66
CA GLU A 22 -4.82 -2.57 -4.64
C GLU A 22 -3.99 -1.53 -3.91
N SER A 23 -2.66 -1.66 -3.97
CA SER A 23 -1.67 -0.74 -3.41
C SER A 23 -1.91 -0.38 -1.94
N GLY A 24 -2.00 -1.39 -1.06
CA GLY A 24 -2.15 -1.04 0.33
C GLY A 24 -2.32 -2.17 1.33
N SER A 25 -1.71 -1.95 2.47
CA SER A 25 -1.81 -2.78 3.66
C SER A 25 -1.51 -1.93 4.90
N SER A 26 -1.61 -2.49 6.10
CA SER A 26 -1.34 -1.80 7.37
C SER A 26 -0.38 -2.61 8.23
N PHE A 27 0.68 -3.12 7.62
CA PHE A 27 1.64 -4.01 8.27
C PHE A 27 2.82 -3.26 8.93
N TRP A 28 2.86 -1.92 8.89
CA TRP A 28 3.91 -1.14 9.57
C TRP A 28 3.77 -1.21 11.08
N PRO A 29 4.88 -0.98 11.81
CA PRO A 29 4.83 -0.88 13.27
C PRO A 29 3.85 0.17 13.75
N ILE A 30 3.22 -0.08 14.90
CA ILE A 30 2.38 0.89 15.60
C ILE A 30 3.27 2.01 16.14
N GLY A 31 2.87 3.26 15.91
CA GLY A 31 3.59 4.45 16.39
C GLY A 31 2.81 5.29 17.38
N LYS A 32 3.53 6.08 18.16
CA LYS A 32 2.97 7.18 18.98
C LYS A 32 2.79 8.45 18.15
N GLU A 33 3.51 8.56 17.05
CA GLU A 33 3.48 9.68 16.11
C GLU A 33 3.48 9.16 14.68
N ARG A 34 2.88 9.91 13.78
CA ARG A 34 3.04 9.68 12.35
C ARG A 34 4.37 10.27 11.89
N ASN A 35 5.33 9.44 11.59
CA ASN A 35 6.58 9.83 10.97
C ASN A 35 6.65 9.25 9.56
N GLY A 36 6.18 10.03 8.58
CA GLY A 36 6.44 9.84 7.15
C GLY A 36 5.83 8.60 6.49
N ASN A 37 5.78 7.45 7.14
CA ASN A 37 5.27 6.20 6.60
C ASN A 37 4.24 5.61 7.55
N THR A 38 3.03 6.02 7.43
CA THR A 38 1.75 5.31 7.67
C THR A 38 1.66 4.29 8.83
N ALA A 39 2.39 4.42 9.93
CA ALA A 39 2.14 3.60 11.11
C ALA A 39 0.72 3.84 11.64
N MET A 40 -0.01 2.79 11.99
CA MET A 40 -1.21 2.93 12.79
C MET A 40 -0.82 3.56 14.13
N LEU A 41 -1.72 4.39 14.68
CA LEU A 41 -1.49 5.01 15.97
C LEU A 41 -2.01 4.11 17.10
N THR A 42 -1.40 4.24 18.29
CA THR A 42 -2.02 3.77 19.53
C THR A 42 -3.29 4.58 19.81
N ALA A 43 -4.26 3.99 20.54
CA ALA A 43 -5.47 4.71 20.96
C ALA A 43 -5.12 5.98 21.73
N GLN A 44 -4.16 5.93 22.64
CA GLN A 44 -3.70 7.10 23.43
C GLN A 44 -3.17 8.22 22.54
N ALA A 45 -2.35 7.91 21.53
CA ALA A 45 -1.81 8.92 20.61
C ALA A 45 -2.92 9.53 19.75
N ALA A 46 -3.89 8.73 19.30
CA ALA A 46 -5.03 9.20 18.53
C ALA A 46 -5.97 10.08 19.36
N GLU A 47 -6.21 9.75 20.62
CA GLU A 47 -7.00 10.57 21.56
C GLU A 47 -6.32 11.91 21.81
N GLN A 48 -4.99 11.93 22.03
CA GLN A 48 -4.24 13.17 22.17
C GLN A 48 -4.34 14.04 20.91
N GLY A 49 -4.17 13.45 19.71
CA GLY A 49 -4.39 14.14 18.44
C GLY A 49 -5.80 14.71 18.30
N GLY A 50 -6.81 13.99 18.80
CA GLY A 50 -8.19 14.45 18.86
C GLY A 50 -8.38 15.68 19.79
N LEU A 51 -7.71 15.70 20.95
CA LEU A 51 -7.71 16.84 21.86
C LEU A 51 -7.02 18.08 21.26
N ASP A 52 -5.90 17.87 20.59
CA ASP A 52 -5.18 18.95 19.90
C ASP A 52 -6.01 19.53 18.74
N PHE A 53 -6.70 18.69 18.00
CA PHE A 53 -7.62 19.10 16.94
C PHE A 53 -8.83 19.86 17.51
N GLN A 54 -9.41 19.39 18.63
CA GLN A 54 -10.46 20.09 19.36
C GLN A 54 -10.02 21.51 19.74
N LYS A 55 -8.82 21.65 20.32
CA LYS A 55 -8.23 22.93 20.69
C LYS A 55 -8.03 23.83 19.46
N LYS A 56 -7.52 23.29 18.36
CA LYS A 56 -7.36 24.01 17.08
C LYS A 56 -8.67 24.59 16.56
N LEU A 57 -9.79 23.87 16.73
CA LEU A 57 -11.12 24.31 16.34
C LEU A 57 -11.78 25.28 17.33
N GLY A 58 -11.11 25.63 18.44
CA GLY A 58 -11.67 26.48 19.48
C GLY A 58 -12.84 25.86 20.28
N ALA A 59 -13.04 24.55 20.17
CA ALA A 59 -14.11 23.84 20.85
C ALA A 59 -13.65 23.39 22.25
N LYS A 60 -14.54 23.52 23.25
CA LYS A 60 -14.25 23.14 24.64
C LYS A 60 -14.48 21.65 24.93
N ASN A 61 -15.24 20.98 24.10
CA ASN A 61 -15.58 19.56 24.24
C ASN A 61 -16.17 18.99 22.95
N ILE A 62 -16.32 17.66 22.88
CA ILE A 62 -16.88 16.95 21.72
C ILE A 62 -18.30 17.40 21.36
N ARG A 63 -19.12 17.82 22.34
CA ARG A 63 -20.47 18.32 22.09
C ARG A 63 -20.44 19.63 21.28
N GLN A 64 -19.47 20.49 21.55
CA GLN A 64 -19.28 21.73 20.76
C GLN A 64 -18.72 21.38 19.38
N MET A 65 -17.75 20.45 19.27
CA MET A 65 -17.24 20.00 17.96
C MET A 65 -18.36 19.47 17.06
N ARG A 66 -19.29 18.71 17.61
CA ARG A 66 -20.45 18.17 16.85
C ARG A 66 -21.42 19.23 16.33
N LYS A 67 -21.34 20.46 16.84
CA LYS A 67 -22.16 21.59 16.38
C LYS A 67 -21.49 22.43 15.29
N LEU A 68 -20.22 22.20 15.02
CA LEU A 68 -19.50 22.90 13.96
C LEU A 68 -20.02 22.45 12.58
N ALA A 69 -20.01 23.37 11.63
CA ALA A 69 -20.33 23.03 10.25
C ALA A 69 -19.30 22.03 9.70
N ALA A 70 -19.75 21.03 8.95
CA ALA A 70 -18.86 20.01 8.38
C ALA A 70 -17.71 20.62 7.58
N MET A 71 -17.98 21.69 6.81
CA MET A 71 -16.96 22.39 6.02
C MET A 71 -15.90 23.08 6.87
N ASP A 72 -16.23 23.52 8.08
CA ASP A 72 -15.24 24.10 8.99
C ASP A 72 -14.31 23.03 9.55
N ILE A 73 -14.83 21.85 9.82
CA ILE A 73 -14.01 20.68 10.18
C ILE A 73 -13.10 20.32 9.03
N VAL A 74 -13.63 20.13 7.82
CA VAL A 74 -12.85 19.73 6.63
C VAL A 74 -11.73 20.73 6.31
N LYS A 75 -12.02 22.05 6.31
CA LYS A 75 -11.03 23.09 6.05
C LYS A 75 -9.87 23.11 7.06
N ASN A 76 -10.12 22.69 8.29
CA ASN A 76 -9.14 22.63 9.36
C ASN A 76 -8.45 21.27 9.50
N THR A 77 -8.86 20.27 8.69
CA THR A 77 -8.29 18.93 8.69
C THR A 77 -7.26 18.80 7.56
N PRO A 78 -5.95 18.87 7.85
CA PRO A 78 -4.93 18.52 6.86
C PRO A 78 -5.15 17.09 6.35
N MET A 79 -4.71 16.84 5.12
CA MET A 79 -4.69 15.48 4.57
C MET A 79 -3.97 14.56 5.57
N GLU A 80 -4.52 13.36 5.77
CA GLU A 80 -3.94 12.36 6.67
C GLU A 80 -3.96 12.70 8.19
N THR A 81 -4.73 13.69 8.62
CA THR A 81 -4.89 14.00 10.06
C THR A 81 -5.46 12.82 10.84
N PHE A 82 -6.42 12.10 10.25
CA PHE A 82 -7.06 10.93 10.86
C PHE A 82 -6.59 9.67 10.14
N TRP A 83 -6.04 8.75 10.91
CA TRP A 83 -5.45 7.50 10.42
C TRP A 83 -5.99 6.31 11.21
N PRO A 84 -5.92 5.08 10.71
CA PRO A 84 -6.33 3.92 11.47
C PRO A 84 -5.62 3.82 12.83
N VAL A 85 -6.36 3.40 13.84
CA VAL A 85 -5.94 3.35 15.24
C VAL A 85 -6.09 1.95 15.76
N VAL A 86 -5.10 1.45 16.49
CA VAL A 86 -5.24 0.20 17.25
C VAL A 86 -6.04 0.52 18.50
N ASP A 87 -7.35 0.27 18.44
CA ASP A 87 -8.33 0.61 19.46
C ASP A 87 -8.68 -0.55 20.41
N GLY A 88 -8.14 -1.75 20.13
CA GLY A 88 -8.42 -2.97 20.88
C GLY A 88 -9.80 -3.58 20.61
N TYR A 89 -10.60 -2.98 19.71
CA TYR A 89 -11.95 -3.42 19.35
C TYR A 89 -12.09 -3.77 17.88
N ALA A 90 -11.99 -2.79 16.97
CA ALA A 90 -12.01 -3.01 15.53
C ALA A 90 -10.64 -3.46 15.02
N ILE A 91 -9.57 -2.86 15.55
CA ILE A 91 -8.18 -3.22 15.29
C ILE A 91 -7.56 -3.62 16.62
N THR A 92 -7.42 -4.93 16.85
CA THR A 92 -7.10 -5.48 18.16
C THR A 92 -5.62 -5.45 18.53
N ASP A 93 -4.73 -5.40 17.54
CA ASP A 93 -3.27 -5.36 17.72
C ASP A 93 -2.58 -4.92 16.42
N ASP A 94 -1.24 -4.87 16.40
CA ASP A 94 -0.40 -4.76 15.22
C ASP A 94 -0.77 -5.85 14.20
N GLN A 95 -1.12 -5.47 12.98
CA GLN A 95 -1.55 -6.41 11.95
C GLN A 95 -0.49 -7.45 11.61
N TYR A 96 0.80 -7.06 11.58
CA TYR A 96 1.88 -8.01 11.37
C TYR A 96 1.84 -9.12 12.42
N LYS A 97 1.70 -8.77 13.71
CA LYS A 97 1.58 -9.74 14.81
C LYS A 97 0.32 -10.59 14.71
N LEU A 98 -0.82 -9.99 14.35
CA LEU A 98 -2.06 -10.74 14.16
C LEU A 98 -1.90 -11.82 13.09
N TYR A 99 -1.28 -11.48 11.95
CA TYR A 99 -1.03 -12.44 10.88
C TYR A 99 0.04 -13.48 11.24
N GLU A 100 1.11 -13.07 11.92
CA GLU A 100 2.13 -13.99 12.44
C GLU A 100 1.54 -15.05 13.39
N GLN A 101 0.48 -14.69 14.14
CA GLN A 101 -0.25 -15.56 15.06
C GLN A 101 -1.42 -16.31 14.41
N GLY A 102 -1.71 -16.12 13.12
CA GLY A 102 -2.88 -16.70 12.47
C GLY A 102 -4.23 -16.13 12.95
N ARG A 103 -4.23 -14.92 13.54
CA ARG A 103 -5.41 -14.25 14.11
C ARG A 103 -6.01 -13.25 13.13
N TYR A 104 -6.51 -13.73 12.02
CA TYR A 104 -7.14 -12.93 10.96
C TYR A 104 -8.22 -13.76 10.23
N ASN A 105 -8.98 -13.11 9.36
CA ASN A 105 -9.96 -13.79 8.49
C ASN A 105 -9.22 -14.42 7.32
N ASP A 106 -8.95 -15.72 7.39
CA ASP A 106 -8.20 -16.47 6.38
C ASP A 106 -9.07 -16.73 5.14
N VAL A 107 -8.97 -15.83 4.17
CA VAL A 107 -9.69 -15.89 2.89
C VAL A 107 -8.70 -15.80 1.73
N ASN A 108 -9.12 -16.19 0.52
CA ASN A 108 -8.32 -15.94 -0.67
C ASN A 108 -8.17 -14.45 -0.92
N VAL A 109 -6.99 -14.00 -1.39
CA VAL A 109 -6.73 -12.58 -1.66
C VAL A 109 -6.03 -12.38 -3.01
N ILE A 110 -6.43 -11.33 -3.74
CA ILE A 110 -5.59 -10.70 -4.75
C ILE A 110 -4.97 -9.46 -4.11
N MET A 111 -3.67 -9.26 -4.32
CA MET A 111 -2.99 -8.07 -3.85
C MET A 111 -1.84 -7.68 -4.78
N GLY A 112 -1.51 -6.42 -4.85
CA GLY A 112 -0.40 -5.97 -5.68
C GLY A 112 -0.12 -4.49 -5.58
N THR A 113 0.84 -4.04 -6.37
CA THR A 113 1.30 -2.65 -6.40
C THR A 113 1.63 -2.23 -7.83
N ASN A 114 1.75 -0.93 -8.04
CA ASN A 114 2.16 -0.34 -9.30
C ASN A 114 3.66 -0.06 -9.31
N SER A 115 4.24 0.03 -10.51
CA SER A 115 5.68 0.21 -10.70
C SER A 115 6.19 1.58 -10.24
N ASP A 116 5.34 2.60 -10.21
CA ASP A 116 5.68 3.97 -9.83
C ASP A 116 4.68 4.59 -8.84
N GLU A 117 4.48 3.97 -7.72
CA GLU A 117 3.54 4.43 -6.68
C GLU A 117 3.89 5.80 -6.09
N GLY A 118 5.16 6.23 -6.19
CA GLY A 118 5.68 7.36 -5.43
C GLY A 118 5.82 8.68 -6.18
N SER A 119 5.99 8.67 -7.50
CA SER A 119 6.37 9.89 -8.26
C SER A 119 5.36 11.02 -8.13
N MET A 120 4.07 10.74 -8.00
CA MET A 120 3.06 11.77 -7.81
C MET A 120 3.14 12.47 -6.44
N PHE A 121 3.72 11.83 -5.43
CA PHE A 121 3.84 12.35 -4.06
C PHE A 121 5.19 13.02 -3.77
N CYS A 122 6.18 12.82 -4.64
CA CYS A 122 7.54 13.29 -4.48
C CYS A 122 7.89 14.39 -5.50
N ARG A 123 8.96 15.12 -5.22
CA ARG A 123 9.47 16.17 -6.11
C ARG A 123 11.00 16.14 -6.10
N PRO A 124 11.66 16.62 -7.18
CA PRO A 124 13.09 16.81 -7.19
C PRO A 124 13.56 17.72 -6.05
N MET A 125 14.74 17.45 -5.51
CA MET A 125 15.42 18.29 -4.53
C MET A 125 16.92 18.20 -4.72
N LYS A 126 17.70 19.05 -4.06
CA LYS A 126 19.16 18.96 -4.06
C LYS A 126 19.61 17.63 -3.44
N VAL A 127 20.68 17.05 -3.96
CA VAL A 127 21.22 15.77 -3.46
C VAL A 127 21.52 15.83 -1.95
N ALA A 128 22.15 16.93 -1.48
CA ALA A 128 22.43 17.12 -0.07
C ALA A 128 21.16 17.12 0.81
N ASP A 129 20.07 17.73 0.33
CA ASP A 129 18.78 17.76 1.05
C ASP A 129 18.12 16.37 1.08
N TYR A 130 18.25 15.61 -0.01
CA TYR A 130 17.80 14.23 -0.08
C TYR A 130 18.52 13.33 0.92
N GLU A 131 19.88 13.41 0.94
CA GLU A 131 20.68 12.65 1.89
C GLU A 131 20.36 13.04 3.34
N ALA A 132 20.24 14.33 3.63
CA ALA A 132 19.86 14.82 4.95
C ALA A 132 18.49 14.29 5.40
N LYS A 133 17.51 14.31 4.48
CA LYS A 133 16.16 13.76 4.72
C LYS A 133 16.22 12.27 5.02
N VAL A 134 16.94 11.50 4.22
CA VAL A 134 17.10 10.05 4.44
C VAL A 134 17.76 9.78 5.80
N ARG A 135 18.82 10.52 6.15
CA ARG A 135 19.49 10.39 7.47
C ARG A 135 18.57 10.73 8.63
N SER A 136 17.76 11.77 8.50
CA SER A 136 16.77 12.16 9.51
C SER A 136 15.71 11.09 9.74
N VAL A 137 15.21 10.46 8.67
CA VAL A 137 14.11 9.47 8.76
C VAL A 137 14.61 8.10 9.20
N TYR A 138 15.75 7.65 8.66
CA TYR A 138 16.22 6.28 8.83
C TYR A 138 17.30 6.08 9.88
N GLY A 139 17.94 7.18 10.38
CA GLY A 139 18.96 7.12 11.42
C GLY A 139 20.13 6.18 11.07
N GLU A 140 20.40 5.20 11.90
CA GLU A 140 21.46 4.20 11.69
C GLU A 140 21.29 3.34 10.42
N TRP A 141 20.09 3.29 9.85
CA TRP A 141 19.78 2.56 8.62
C TRP A 141 20.01 3.39 7.35
N ALA A 142 20.30 4.68 7.48
CA ALA A 142 20.34 5.63 6.38
C ALA A 142 21.35 5.26 5.29
N ASP A 143 22.55 4.81 5.64
CA ASP A 143 23.56 4.44 4.64
C ASP A 143 23.11 3.25 3.78
N LYS A 144 22.35 2.32 4.34
CA LYS A 144 21.76 1.21 3.60
C LYS A 144 20.66 1.70 2.64
N VAL A 145 19.85 2.67 3.08
CA VAL A 145 18.84 3.30 2.22
C VAL A 145 19.50 4.04 1.07
N LEU A 146 20.51 4.87 1.33
CA LEU A 146 21.23 5.60 0.28
C LEU A 146 21.95 4.67 -0.71
N ALA A 147 22.42 3.51 -0.24
CA ALA A 147 23.00 2.49 -1.12
C ALA A 147 21.96 1.80 -2.02
N LEU A 148 20.71 1.62 -1.54
CA LEU A 148 19.62 1.03 -2.30
C LEU A 148 18.96 2.03 -3.27
N TYR A 149 18.98 3.32 -2.92
CA TYR A 149 18.34 4.41 -3.67
C TYR A 149 19.33 5.57 -3.88
N PRO A 150 20.40 5.35 -4.64
CA PRO A 150 21.42 6.38 -4.85
C PRO A 150 20.89 7.52 -5.72
N ALA A 151 21.37 8.75 -5.44
CA ALA A 151 21.05 9.93 -6.22
C ALA A 151 22.33 10.73 -6.55
N LYS A 152 22.51 11.12 -7.82
CA LYS A 152 23.65 11.91 -8.31
C LYS A 152 23.25 13.30 -8.75
N ASN A 153 21.97 13.54 -9.00
CA ASN A 153 21.37 14.78 -9.44
C ASN A 153 19.95 14.92 -8.90
N GLU A 154 19.29 16.04 -9.13
CA GLU A 154 17.94 16.32 -8.61
C GLU A 154 16.88 15.37 -9.16
N GLN A 155 17.01 14.91 -10.39
CA GLN A 155 16.10 13.95 -10.97
C GLN A 155 16.20 12.59 -10.26
N ASP A 156 17.43 12.13 -9.99
CA ASP A 156 17.65 10.90 -9.23
C ASP A 156 17.05 11.01 -7.82
N THR A 157 17.10 12.19 -7.18
CA THR A 157 16.50 12.39 -5.85
C THR A 157 14.99 12.25 -5.89
N TRP A 158 14.34 12.71 -6.98
CA TRP A 158 12.92 12.50 -7.17
C TRP A 158 12.58 11.01 -7.25
N TYR A 159 13.30 10.29 -8.12
CA TYR A 159 13.09 8.85 -8.32
C TYR A 159 13.44 8.05 -7.07
N GLY A 160 14.53 8.38 -6.38
CA GLY A 160 14.91 7.75 -5.12
C GLY A 160 13.83 7.90 -4.04
N GLN A 161 13.28 9.11 -3.88
CA GLN A 161 12.16 9.34 -2.95
C GLN A 161 10.91 8.55 -3.35
N ALA A 162 10.59 8.53 -4.65
CA ALA A 162 9.44 7.80 -5.18
C ALA A 162 9.58 6.28 -4.96
N ASP A 163 10.78 5.74 -5.16
CA ASP A 163 11.06 4.33 -4.93
C ASP A 163 11.04 3.96 -3.46
N ILE A 164 11.64 4.79 -2.57
CA ILE A 164 11.54 4.61 -1.13
C ILE A 164 10.08 4.59 -0.68
N PHE A 165 9.27 5.52 -1.21
CA PHE A 165 7.84 5.59 -0.90
C PHE A 165 7.09 4.35 -1.40
N ARG A 166 7.29 3.95 -2.67
CA ARG A 166 6.69 2.74 -3.25
C ARG A 166 7.03 1.52 -2.41
N ASP A 167 8.32 1.29 -2.17
CA ASP A 167 8.80 0.05 -1.55
C ASP A 167 8.49 0.01 -0.05
N GLY A 168 8.63 1.13 0.66
CA GLY A 168 8.33 1.21 2.09
C GLY A 168 6.85 1.30 2.42
N SER A 169 6.04 1.97 1.59
CA SER A 169 4.63 2.21 1.90
C SER A 169 3.69 1.15 1.33
N PHE A 170 3.90 0.68 0.11
CA PHE A 170 3.02 -0.26 -0.56
C PHE A 170 3.66 -1.63 -0.79
N GLY A 171 4.88 -1.64 -1.34
CA GLY A 171 5.55 -2.87 -1.74
C GLY A 171 5.80 -3.81 -0.58
N TRP A 172 6.52 -3.35 0.45
CA TRP A 172 6.83 -4.19 1.59
C TRP A 172 5.59 -4.66 2.35
N GLY A 173 4.62 -3.80 2.57
CA GLY A 173 3.41 -4.19 3.29
C GLY A 173 2.62 -5.28 2.56
N THR A 174 2.53 -5.20 1.23
CA THR A 174 1.91 -6.23 0.38
C THR A 174 2.74 -7.53 0.42
N TYR A 175 4.06 -7.43 0.35
CA TYR A 175 4.99 -8.57 0.44
C TYR A 175 4.92 -9.25 1.81
N ALA A 176 4.91 -8.49 2.91
CA ALA A 176 4.79 -9.01 4.26
C ALA A 176 3.46 -9.75 4.47
N TRP A 177 2.35 -9.16 3.98
CA TRP A 177 1.04 -9.81 4.02
C TRP A 177 1.05 -11.15 3.28
N ALA A 178 1.54 -11.17 2.05
CA ALA A 178 1.61 -12.41 1.26
C ALA A 178 2.43 -13.49 1.96
N ASN A 179 3.59 -13.14 2.51
CA ASN A 179 4.45 -14.06 3.25
C ASN A 179 3.79 -14.61 4.50
N LEU A 180 3.20 -13.75 5.31
CA LEU A 180 2.57 -14.16 6.57
C LEU A 180 1.33 -15.02 6.31
N GLN A 181 0.46 -14.63 5.39
CA GLN A 181 -0.73 -15.40 5.08
C GLN A 181 -0.40 -16.77 4.50
N THR A 182 0.59 -16.90 3.63
CA THR A 182 1.01 -18.21 3.08
C THR A 182 1.71 -19.11 4.11
N GLN A 183 2.17 -18.56 5.24
CA GLN A 183 2.78 -19.32 6.32
C GLN A 183 1.77 -19.80 7.36
N THR A 184 0.76 -18.98 7.66
CA THR A 184 -0.13 -19.18 8.81
C THR A 184 -1.57 -19.53 8.41
N GLY A 185 -1.95 -19.29 7.15
CA GLY A 185 -3.28 -19.53 6.61
C GLY A 185 -3.34 -20.61 5.54
N LYS A 186 -4.55 -20.84 5.04
CA LYS A 186 -4.88 -21.74 3.93
C LYS A 186 -5.40 -20.97 2.71
N GLY A 187 -5.82 -19.73 2.91
CA GLY A 187 -6.28 -18.83 1.85
C GLY A 187 -5.18 -18.58 0.81
N LYS A 188 -5.52 -18.74 -0.45
CA LYS A 188 -4.59 -18.50 -1.56
C LYS A 188 -4.32 -17.01 -1.73
N VAL A 189 -3.08 -16.68 -2.02
CA VAL A 189 -2.63 -15.32 -2.31
C VAL A 189 -2.25 -15.24 -3.78
N TYR A 190 -2.77 -14.25 -4.49
CA TYR A 190 -2.41 -13.95 -5.87
C TYR A 190 -1.81 -12.56 -5.90
N MET A 191 -0.50 -12.47 -6.19
CA MET A 191 0.19 -11.19 -6.25
C MET A 191 0.35 -10.69 -7.68
N TYR A 192 0.13 -9.39 -7.89
CA TYR A 192 0.43 -8.71 -9.15
C TYR A 192 1.42 -7.55 -8.98
N TYR A 193 2.07 -7.22 -10.09
CA TYR A 193 2.87 -6.01 -10.26
C TYR A 193 2.41 -5.34 -11.54
N PHE A 194 1.75 -4.19 -11.43
CA PHE A 194 1.20 -3.46 -12.56
C PHE A 194 2.20 -2.43 -13.07
N ASP A 195 2.64 -2.55 -14.32
CA ASP A 195 3.68 -1.72 -14.95
C ASP A 195 3.26 -1.23 -16.36
N GLN A 196 1.95 -1.16 -16.62
CA GLN A 196 1.45 -0.65 -17.90
C GLN A 196 1.61 0.87 -17.96
N ASP A 197 2.47 1.36 -18.86
CA ASP A 197 2.54 2.78 -19.23
C ASP A 197 1.40 3.10 -20.20
N SER A 198 0.39 3.77 -19.72
CA SER A 198 -0.81 4.10 -20.50
C SER A 198 -1.13 5.59 -20.44
N GLU A 199 -1.67 6.12 -21.52
CA GLU A 199 -2.28 7.46 -21.53
C GLU A 199 -3.65 7.50 -20.86
N ASN A 200 -4.26 6.34 -20.58
CA ASN A 200 -5.52 6.22 -19.85
C ASN A 200 -5.29 6.33 -18.33
N THR A 201 -4.73 7.43 -17.90
CA THR A 201 -4.46 7.75 -16.49
C THR A 201 -4.59 9.24 -16.26
N ILE A 202 -4.86 9.68 -15.00
CA ILE A 202 -4.93 11.12 -14.65
C ILE A 202 -3.57 11.79 -14.83
N PHE A 203 -2.50 11.08 -14.43
CA PHE A 203 -1.12 11.56 -14.50
C PHE A 203 -0.24 10.46 -15.08
N ARG A 204 0.79 10.85 -15.82
CA ARG A 204 1.80 9.92 -16.31
C ARG A 204 3.01 9.90 -15.40
N SER A 205 3.61 8.72 -15.28
CA SER A 205 4.91 8.60 -14.63
C SER A 205 5.98 9.39 -15.40
N PRO A 206 6.83 10.16 -14.72
CA PRO A 206 7.90 10.91 -15.37
C PRO A 206 9.01 10.02 -15.95
N ARG A 207 9.00 8.73 -15.62
CA ARG A 207 10.01 7.72 -16.03
C ARG A 207 9.42 6.53 -16.76
N GLY A 208 8.12 6.59 -17.11
CA GLY A 208 7.37 5.44 -17.62
C GLY A 208 6.85 4.52 -16.50
N GLY A 209 5.99 3.58 -16.87
CA GLY A 209 5.33 2.68 -15.93
C GLY A 209 4.03 3.26 -15.34
N ALA A 210 3.51 2.61 -14.32
CA ALA A 210 2.20 2.88 -13.76
C ALA A 210 2.30 3.65 -12.43
N ILE A 211 1.74 4.87 -12.40
CA ILE A 211 1.62 5.65 -11.16
C ILE A 211 0.57 5.04 -10.22
N HIS A 212 0.51 5.55 -8.99
CA HIS A 212 -0.57 5.20 -8.06
C HIS A 212 -1.95 5.40 -8.69
N VAL A 213 -2.86 4.43 -8.53
CA VAL A 213 -4.21 4.31 -9.09
C VAL A 213 -4.29 4.05 -10.61
N ALA A 214 -3.17 3.89 -11.32
CA ALA A 214 -3.18 3.68 -12.76
C ALA A 214 -3.81 2.33 -13.18
N GLU A 215 -3.84 1.34 -12.32
CA GLU A 215 -4.45 0.01 -12.54
C GLU A 215 -5.98 0.03 -12.51
N MET A 216 -6.59 0.98 -11.79
CA MET A 216 -8.04 1.01 -11.55
C MET A 216 -8.89 0.99 -12.84
N PRO A 217 -8.58 1.76 -13.90
CA PRO A 217 -9.32 1.69 -15.16
C PRO A 217 -9.31 0.29 -15.78
N PHE A 218 -8.20 -0.43 -15.63
CA PHE A 218 -8.02 -1.78 -16.17
C PHE A 218 -8.74 -2.83 -15.34
N ALA A 219 -8.69 -2.72 -14.02
CA ALA A 219 -9.40 -3.61 -13.11
C ALA A 219 -10.91 -3.50 -13.22
N TYR A 220 -11.43 -2.28 -13.32
CA TYR A 220 -12.87 -1.98 -13.27
C TYR A 220 -13.52 -1.67 -14.64
N GLY A 221 -12.76 -1.71 -15.72
CA GLY A 221 -13.31 -1.60 -17.08
C GLY A 221 -13.83 -0.22 -17.46
N TYR A 222 -13.25 0.87 -16.98
CA TYR A 222 -13.63 2.23 -17.34
C TYR A 222 -12.47 3.04 -17.94
N LYS A 223 -12.77 4.21 -18.51
CA LYS A 223 -11.76 5.17 -18.95
C LYS A 223 -11.53 6.23 -17.87
N PHE A 224 -10.28 6.59 -17.66
CA PHE A 224 -9.92 7.67 -16.75
C PHE A 224 -9.75 9.00 -17.52
N GLY A 225 -10.69 9.91 -17.35
CA GLY A 225 -10.64 11.21 -18.05
C GLY A 225 -10.72 11.09 -19.58
N ASN A 226 -9.91 11.89 -20.28
CA ASN A 226 -9.86 11.94 -21.76
C ASN A 226 -8.72 11.08 -22.34
N GLY A 227 -8.13 10.17 -21.54
CA GLY A 227 -7.04 9.32 -21.98
C GLY A 227 -7.41 8.43 -23.18
N LYS A 228 -6.43 8.15 -24.02
CA LYS A 228 -6.58 7.24 -25.16
C LYS A 228 -6.23 5.84 -24.71
N MET A 229 -7.08 4.88 -25.09
CA MET A 229 -6.81 3.45 -24.95
C MET A 229 -6.17 2.96 -26.25
N THR A 230 -4.97 2.40 -26.14
CA THR A 230 -4.35 1.65 -27.24
C THR A 230 -4.98 0.25 -27.34
N ASP A 231 -4.67 -0.51 -28.40
CA ASP A 231 -5.09 -1.90 -28.49
C ASP A 231 -4.48 -2.74 -27.36
N THR A 232 -3.24 -2.43 -26.97
CA THR A 232 -2.59 -3.05 -25.80
C THR A 232 -3.32 -2.73 -24.50
N ASP A 233 -3.73 -1.47 -24.30
CA ASP A 233 -4.51 -1.07 -23.12
C ASP A 233 -5.88 -1.77 -23.08
N ASN A 234 -6.57 -1.84 -24.24
CA ASN A 234 -7.84 -2.54 -24.35
C ASN A 234 -7.69 -4.03 -24.02
N HIS A 235 -6.64 -4.68 -24.51
CA HIS A 235 -6.35 -6.08 -24.19
C HIS A 235 -6.03 -6.25 -22.69
N MET A 236 -5.18 -5.37 -22.11
CA MET A 236 -4.87 -5.36 -20.68
C MET A 236 -6.14 -5.26 -19.84
N GLN A 237 -7.02 -4.31 -20.17
CA GLN A 237 -8.29 -4.10 -19.47
C GLN A 237 -9.19 -5.34 -19.55
N GLN A 238 -9.34 -5.95 -20.73
CA GLN A 238 -10.16 -7.15 -20.92
C GLN A 238 -9.66 -8.34 -20.07
N ILE A 239 -8.36 -8.57 -20.01
CA ILE A 239 -7.79 -9.68 -19.23
C ILE A 239 -7.83 -9.38 -17.72
N MET A 240 -7.38 -8.19 -17.31
CA MET A 240 -7.34 -7.83 -15.89
C MET A 240 -8.73 -7.83 -15.26
N SER A 241 -9.73 -7.20 -15.91
CA SER A 241 -11.09 -7.19 -15.39
C SER A 241 -11.70 -8.61 -15.29
N ARG A 242 -11.34 -9.53 -16.20
CA ARG A 242 -11.76 -10.94 -16.11
C ARG A 242 -11.14 -11.65 -14.91
N TYR A 243 -9.87 -11.40 -14.58
CA TYR A 243 -9.26 -11.94 -13.36
C TYR A 243 -10.02 -11.47 -12.10
N TRP A 244 -10.35 -10.17 -12.01
CA TRP A 244 -11.13 -9.61 -10.89
C TRP A 244 -12.51 -10.23 -10.79
N ILE A 245 -13.24 -10.33 -11.91
CA ILE A 245 -14.58 -10.94 -11.98
C ILE A 245 -14.53 -12.42 -11.58
N ASN A 246 -13.56 -13.19 -12.10
CA ASN A 246 -13.43 -14.61 -11.76
C ASN A 246 -13.15 -14.80 -10.27
N PHE A 247 -12.18 -14.03 -9.75
CA PHE A 247 -11.84 -14.09 -8.34
C PHE A 247 -13.02 -13.75 -7.43
N THR A 248 -13.79 -12.71 -7.74
CA THR A 248 -14.98 -12.36 -6.94
C THR A 248 -16.06 -13.43 -6.96
N LYS A 249 -16.16 -14.20 -8.04
CA LYS A 249 -17.13 -15.29 -8.17
C LYS A 249 -16.68 -16.59 -7.52
N THR A 250 -15.39 -16.90 -7.58
CA THR A 250 -14.86 -18.24 -7.27
C THR A 250 -13.74 -18.27 -6.26
N GLY A 251 -13.17 -17.13 -5.89
CA GLY A 251 -11.93 -17.03 -5.11
C GLY A 251 -10.67 -17.42 -5.90
N ASN A 252 -10.80 -17.61 -7.24
CA ASN A 252 -9.69 -17.96 -8.13
C ASN A 252 -9.71 -17.06 -9.37
N PRO A 253 -8.61 -16.33 -9.67
CA PRO A 253 -8.58 -15.47 -10.85
C PRO A 253 -8.55 -16.25 -12.18
N ASN A 254 -8.08 -17.51 -12.15
CA ASN A 254 -7.87 -18.31 -13.35
C ASN A 254 -9.17 -18.79 -14.00
N GLN A 255 -9.19 -18.79 -15.32
CA GLN A 255 -10.22 -19.33 -16.19
C GLN A 255 -9.61 -19.69 -17.53
N ASP A 256 -10.23 -20.60 -18.27
CA ASP A 256 -9.83 -20.95 -19.62
C ASP A 256 -9.74 -19.72 -20.54
N GLY A 257 -8.68 -19.65 -21.31
CA GLY A 257 -8.38 -18.53 -22.21
C GLY A 257 -7.78 -17.29 -21.52
N LEU A 258 -7.38 -17.40 -20.25
CA LEU A 258 -6.53 -16.42 -19.56
C LEU A 258 -5.12 -16.97 -19.34
N PRO A 259 -4.07 -16.11 -19.35
CA PRO A 259 -2.75 -16.50 -18.86
C PRO A 259 -2.84 -17.07 -17.43
N TYR A 260 -2.21 -18.20 -17.16
CA TYR A 260 -2.33 -18.83 -15.84
C TYR A 260 -1.60 -18.02 -14.76
N TRP A 261 -2.32 -17.65 -13.71
CA TRP A 261 -1.80 -16.91 -12.57
C TRP A 261 -1.55 -17.85 -11.39
N THR A 262 -0.28 -18.16 -11.13
CA THR A 262 0.12 -19.03 -10.03
C THR A 262 -0.10 -18.34 -8.68
N ALA A 263 -0.68 -19.08 -7.72
CA ALA A 263 -0.76 -18.59 -6.36
C ALA A 263 0.64 -18.39 -5.75
N TYR A 264 0.81 -17.27 -5.04
CA TYR A 264 2.06 -16.91 -4.37
C TYR A 264 2.45 -17.93 -3.31
N GLN A 265 3.74 -18.21 -3.23
CA GLN A 265 4.34 -19.06 -2.20
C GLN A 265 5.64 -18.41 -1.72
N LYS A 266 5.86 -18.35 -0.42
CA LYS A 266 7.06 -17.73 0.17
C LYS A 266 8.36 -18.34 -0.35
N GLY A 267 8.41 -19.65 -0.55
CA GLY A 267 9.62 -20.35 -1.06
C GLY A 267 9.90 -20.10 -2.54
N GLN A 268 8.91 -19.63 -3.30
CA GLN A 268 8.99 -19.26 -4.72
C GLN A 268 8.15 -17.98 -4.95
N PRO A 269 8.62 -16.82 -4.49
CA PRO A 269 7.85 -15.59 -4.52
C PRO A 269 7.69 -15.09 -5.97
N THR A 270 6.56 -15.44 -6.58
CA THR A 270 6.23 -15.13 -7.97
C THR A 270 5.02 -14.21 -8.02
N VAL A 271 5.09 -13.20 -8.89
CA VAL A 271 4.00 -12.24 -9.14
C VAL A 271 3.58 -12.27 -10.60
N MET A 272 2.33 -11.94 -10.89
CA MET A 272 1.85 -11.66 -12.23
C MET A 272 2.26 -10.24 -12.61
N VAL A 273 3.22 -10.11 -13.51
CA VAL A 273 3.60 -8.82 -14.10
C VAL A 273 2.62 -8.48 -15.22
N MET A 274 2.03 -7.30 -15.13
CA MET A 274 1.05 -6.77 -16.08
C MET A 274 1.67 -5.56 -16.81
N LYS A 275 2.34 -5.85 -17.92
CA LYS A 275 3.05 -4.88 -18.78
C LYS A 275 3.02 -5.35 -20.21
N ASN A 276 2.29 -4.65 -21.07
CA ASN A 276 2.12 -5.02 -22.49
C ASN A 276 1.69 -6.50 -22.68
N GLY A 277 1.09 -7.09 -21.65
CA GLY A 277 0.72 -8.50 -21.55
C GLY A 277 0.82 -8.97 -20.10
N PHE A 278 0.82 -10.30 -19.93
CA PHE A 278 0.78 -10.96 -18.62
C PHE A 278 1.83 -12.06 -18.57
N HIS A 279 2.73 -12.03 -17.60
CA HIS A 279 3.71 -13.09 -17.38
C HIS A 279 4.07 -13.21 -15.90
N LEU A 280 4.50 -14.40 -15.51
CA LEU A 280 4.98 -14.64 -14.15
C LEU A 280 6.46 -14.25 -14.05
N ALA A 281 6.81 -13.56 -12.97
CA ALA A 281 8.19 -13.18 -12.65
C ALA A 281 8.43 -13.25 -11.13
N PRO A 282 9.69 -13.31 -10.68
CA PRO A 282 10.00 -13.11 -9.26
C PRO A 282 9.49 -11.76 -8.75
N VAL A 283 9.26 -11.67 -7.44
CA VAL A 283 8.91 -10.41 -6.78
C VAL A 283 9.93 -9.33 -7.16
N GLN A 284 9.42 -8.19 -7.58
CA GLN A 284 10.26 -7.05 -7.93
C GLN A 284 10.91 -6.45 -6.68
N ASN A 285 12.10 -5.89 -6.85
CA ASN A 285 12.81 -5.17 -5.76
C ASN A 285 13.05 -6.03 -4.51
N GLN A 286 13.39 -7.32 -4.65
CA GLN A 286 13.57 -8.24 -3.52
C GLN A 286 14.53 -7.69 -2.45
N LYS A 287 15.66 -7.07 -2.85
CA LYS A 287 16.63 -6.49 -1.91
C LYS A 287 16.02 -5.37 -1.05
N GLN A 288 15.16 -4.58 -1.64
CA GLN A 288 14.42 -3.52 -0.95
C GLN A 288 13.38 -4.12 0.00
N MET A 289 12.68 -5.17 -0.42
CA MET A 289 11.74 -5.90 0.45
C MET A 289 12.45 -6.49 1.67
N ASP A 290 13.60 -7.12 1.48
CA ASP A 290 14.43 -7.68 2.56
C ASP A 290 14.94 -6.59 3.51
N PHE A 291 15.32 -5.43 2.97
CA PHE A 291 15.71 -4.27 3.77
C PHE A 291 14.55 -3.78 4.64
N PHE A 292 13.38 -3.55 4.07
CA PHE A 292 12.23 -3.05 4.83
C PHE A 292 11.71 -4.08 5.84
N GLU A 293 11.81 -5.38 5.54
CA GLU A 293 11.49 -6.44 6.51
C GLU A 293 12.39 -6.33 7.75
N ALA A 294 13.70 -6.21 7.55
CA ALA A 294 14.67 -6.04 8.66
C ALA A 294 14.45 -4.73 9.42
N TYR A 295 14.22 -3.64 8.69
CA TYR A 295 13.98 -2.30 9.26
C TYR A 295 12.73 -2.26 10.13
N PHE A 296 11.59 -2.70 9.61
CA PHE A 296 10.33 -2.65 10.36
C PHE A 296 10.29 -3.68 11.50
N LYS A 297 10.98 -4.81 11.36
CA LYS A 297 11.16 -5.75 12.47
C LYS A 297 11.95 -5.11 13.61
N ALA A 298 13.05 -4.41 13.32
CA ALA A 298 13.82 -3.68 14.33
C ALA A 298 12.99 -2.59 15.01
N LYS A 299 12.17 -1.83 14.23
CA LYS A 299 11.27 -0.82 14.80
C LYS A 299 10.17 -1.38 15.70
N ARG A 300 9.70 -2.62 15.46
CA ARG A 300 8.73 -3.30 16.36
C ARG A 300 9.35 -3.71 17.68
N LEU A 301 10.64 -4.05 17.70
CA LEU A 301 11.35 -4.45 18.91
C LEU A 301 11.73 -3.24 19.79
N ASN A 302 11.89 -2.07 19.16
CA ASN A 302 12.28 -0.80 19.82
C ASN A 302 11.28 0.31 19.40
N PRO A 303 10.02 0.25 19.89
CA PRO A 303 8.95 1.17 19.49
C PRO A 303 9.12 2.61 20.01
#